data_bee27ad77e06be7adae92c28f690c702
#
_entry.id   bee27ad77e06be7adae92c28f690c702
#
_cell.length_a   1.000
_cell.length_b   1.000
_cell.length_c   1.000
_cell.angle_alpha   90.00
_cell.angle_beta   90.00
_cell.angle_gamma   90.00
#
_symmetry.space_group_name_H-M   'P 1'
#
loop_
_entity.id
_entity.type
_entity.pdbx_description
1 polymer ?
#
loop_
_entity_poly.entity_id
_entity_poly.type
_entity_poly.pdbx_seq_one_letter_code
_entity_poly.pdbx_strand_id
1 'polypeptide(L)'
;MNSAFLRLHRALLIGSALLLAALPARAEESSPFQAALHAGYRAGGSLEDDTTGEDRDLDEGAGFAIALELRYEPGDDRFYQLWYSRQESAVEDALAKYDVEIEYLHLGGTIPIGDHERAQPYFAAGLGGTRFSSSEPGAKDKTRFSGSIAFGVAVPLAEHAAFRFEARGYLTAVDTDSAIFCRSDNGTGFCRIVASGSAIVQAEVLAGVAIRF
;
A
#
# COMPACT_ATOMS: atom_id res chain seq x y z
N MET A 1 -32.24 -4.15 8.89
CA MET A 1 -31.75 -3.41 7.71
C MET A 1 -30.87 -4.37 6.93
N ASN A 2 -31.11 -4.55 5.62
CA ASN A 2 -30.86 -5.78 4.88
C ASN A 2 -29.37 -6.02 4.52
N SER A 3 -28.84 -7.14 4.99
CA SER A 3 -27.52 -7.70 4.62
C SER A 3 -27.37 -8.01 3.10
N ALA A 4 -28.45 -7.98 2.33
CA ALA A 4 -28.45 -8.17 0.88
C ALA A 4 -27.90 -6.93 0.11
N PHE A 5 -28.07 -5.73 0.65
CA PHE A 5 -27.58 -4.50 -0.01
C PHE A 5 -26.05 -4.37 0.06
N LEU A 6 -25.42 -4.83 1.14
CA LEU A 6 -23.95 -4.80 1.28
C LEU A 6 -23.23 -5.78 0.35
N ARG A 7 -23.88 -6.91 0.05
CA ARG A 7 -23.31 -7.93 -0.87
C ARG A 7 -23.35 -7.48 -2.33
N LEU A 8 -24.34 -6.66 -2.70
CA LEU A 8 -24.48 -6.17 -4.08
C LEU A 8 -23.42 -5.10 -4.42
N HIS A 9 -23.04 -4.24 -3.45
CA HIS A 9 -21.99 -3.24 -3.65
C HIS A 9 -20.58 -3.85 -3.77
N ARG A 10 -20.30 -4.95 -3.05
CA ARG A 10 -19.03 -5.68 -3.17
C ARG A 10 -18.88 -6.39 -4.52
N ALA A 11 -19.96 -6.90 -5.09
CA ALA A 11 -19.94 -7.53 -6.42
C ALA A 11 -19.76 -6.53 -7.56
N LEU A 12 -20.24 -5.28 -7.41
CA LEU A 12 -20.09 -4.24 -8.42
C LEU A 12 -18.66 -3.69 -8.52
N LEU A 13 -17.92 -3.64 -7.41
CA LEU A 13 -16.53 -3.16 -7.39
C LEU A 13 -15.55 -4.17 -8.02
N ILE A 14 -15.83 -5.46 -7.93
CA ILE A 14 -15.01 -6.51 -8.57
C ILE A 14 -15.26 -6.54 -10.09
N GLY A 15 -16.49 -6.25 -10.54
CA GLY A 15 -16.84 -6.19 -11.96
C GLY A 15 -16.21 -5.01 -12.72
N SER A 16 -15.95 -3.90 -12.05
CA SER A 16 -15.35 -2.71 -12.69
C SER A 16 -13.85 -2.83 -12.94
N ALA A 17 -13.15 -3.67 -12.19
CA ALA A 17 -11.70 -3.90 -12.37
C ALA A 17 -11.39 -4.77 -13.60
N LEU A 18 -12.32 -5.60 -14.04
CA LEU A 18 -12.12 -6.46 -15.23
C LEU A 18 -12.37 -5.75 -16.57
N LEU A 19 -13.02 -4.59 -16.57
CA LEU A 19 -13.33 -3.88 -17.81
C LEU A 19 -12.17 -3.04 -18.37
N LEU A 20 -11.10 -2.82 -17.60
CA LEU A 20 -9.89 -2.13 -18.11
C LEU A 20 -9.01 -3.01 -19.02
N ALA A 21 -9.28 -4.29 -19.13
CA ALA A 21 -8.47 -5.24 -19.92
C ALA A 21 -8.82 -5.27 -21.43
N ALA A 22 -9.78 -4.49 -21.91
CA ALA A 22 -10.24 -4.52 -23.29
C ALA A 22 -9.93 -3.24 -24.09
N LEU A 23 -8.78 -2.60 -23.84
CA LEU A 23 -8.30 -1.58 -24.77
C LEU A 23 -7.60 -2.32 -25.94
N PRO A 24 -7.99 -2.03 -27.19
CA PRO A 24 -7.34 -2.66 -28.33
C PRO A 24 -5.86 -2.26 -28.37
N ALA A 25 -4.97 -3.23 -28.19
CA ALA A 25 -3.55 -3.07 -28.41
C ALA A 25 -3.32 -2.72 -29.88
N ARG A 26 -3.11 -1.46 -30.17
CA ARG A 26 -2.52 -1.03 -31.42
C ARG A 26 -1.02 -1.19 -31.27
N ALA A 27 -0.49 -2.21 -31.92
CA ALA A 27 0.94 -2.38 -32.07
C ALA A 27 1.48 -1.25 -32.93
N GLU A 28 2.34 -0.40 -32.32
CA GLU A 28 3.50 0.24 -32.95
C GLU A 28 4.11 1.22 -31.95
N GLU A 29 5.37 0.97 -31.60
CA GLU A 29 6.17 1.58 -30.54
C GLU A 29 5.66 1.18 -29.13
N SER A 30 6.43 0.37 -28.44
CA SER A 30 6.14 -0.01 -27.06
C SER A 30 5.94 1.25 -26.21
N SER A 31 4.72 1.50 -25.78
CA SER A 31 4.39 2.64 -24.95
C SER A 31 5.36 2.70 -23.75
N PRO A 32 5.82 3.89 -23.37
CA PRO A 32 6.69 4.02 -22.21
C PRO A 32 5.96 3.71 -20.88
N PHE A 33 4.65 3.47 -20.93
CA PHE A 33 3.82 3.26 -19.75
C PHE A 33 3.62 1.78 -19.42
N GLN A 34 3.68 1.48 -18.14
CA GLN A 34 3.32 0.21 -17.57
C GLN A 34 2.45 0.41 -16.34
N ALA A 35 1.45 -0.44 -16.14
CA ALA A 35 0.66 -0.48 -14.93
C ALA A 35 0.73 -1.87 -14.31
N ALA A 36 0.78 -1.95 -12.98
CA ALA A 36 0.73 -3.22 -12.28
C ALA A 36 -0.30 -3.16 -11.14
N LEU A 37 -1.03 -4.25 -10.99
CA LEU A 37 -1.96 -4.48 -9.90
C LEU A 37 -1.46 -5.64 -9.07
N HIS A 38 -1.39 -5.44 -7.76
CA HIS A 38 -0.90 -6.43 -6.81
C HIS A 38 -1.94 -6.69 -5.72
N ALA A 39 -1.94 -7.90 -5.21
CA ALA A 39 -2.59 -8.27 -3.97
C ALA A 39 -1.56 -8.93 -3.07
N GLY A 40 -1.69 -8.76 -1.77
CA GLY A 40 -0.69 -9.26 -0.85
C GLY A 40 -1.14 -9.27 0.60
N TYR A 41 -0.17 -9.47 1.44
CA TYR A 41 -0.33 -9.55 2.87
C TYR A 41 0.71 -8.69 3.55
N ARG A 42 0.26 -7.80 4.43
CA ARG A 42 1.12 -6.87 5.16
C ARG A 42 1.08 -7.19 6.63
N ALA A 43 2.26 -7.12 7.26
CA ALA A 43 2.48 -7.36 8.67
C ALA A 43 3.40 -6.31 9.27
N GLY A 44 3.39 -6.22 10.59
CA GLY A 44 4.23 -5.31 11.35
C GLY A 44 3.56 -3.96 11.60
N GLY A 45 4.27 -3.14 12.35
CA GLY A 45 3.79 -1.90 12.92
C GLY A 45 3.24 -2.11 14.32
N SER A 46 3.75 -1.36 15.27
CA SER A 46 3.22 -1.27 16.63
C SER A 46 2.84 0.16 16.94
N LEU A 47 1.82 0.30 17.74
CA LEU A 47 1.29 1.55 18.26
C LEU A 47 1.27 1.46 19.79
N GLU A 48 1.69 2.51 20.47
CA GLU A 48 1.66 2.56 21.93
C GLU A 48 0.31 3.11 22.42
N ASP A 49 -0.29 2.48 23.40
CA ASP A 49 -1.46 2.99 24.09
C ASP A 49 -1.00 4.06 25.10
N ASP A 50 -1.42 5.31 24.89
CA ASP A 50 -1.03 6.47 25.72
C ASP A 50 -1.49 6.36 27.19
N THR A 51 -2.46 5.49 27.47
CA THR A 51 -3.01 5.29 28.82
C THR A 51 -2.23 4.25 29.61
N THR A 52 -1.79 3.18 28.94
CA THR A 52 -1.13 2.04 29.58
C THR A 52 0.36 1.98 29.32
N GLY A 53 0.86 2.66 28.29
CA GLY A 53 2.24 2.57 27.82
C GLY A 53 2.59 1.19 27.22
N GLU A 54 1.57 0.40 26.87
CA GLU A 54 1.77 -0.91 26.24
C GLU A 54 1.82 -0.78 24.73
N ASP A 55 2.79 -1.47 24.12
CA ASP A 55 2.85 -1.62 22.66
C ASP A 55 1.73 -2.56 22.18
N ARG A 56 0.98 -2.11 21.18
CA ARG A 56 -0.05 -2.89 20.51
C ARG A 56 0.31 -3.07 19.06
N ASP A 57 0.41 -4.31 18.66
CA ASP A 57 0.68 -4.65 17.27
C ASP A 57 -0.56 -4.36 16.41
N LEU A 58 -0.32 -3.85 15.21
CA LEU A 58 -1.35 -3.75 14.18
C LEU A 58 -1.67 -5.16 13.68
N ASP A 59 -2.95 -5.48 13.58
CA ASP A 59 -3.38 -6.75 13.01
C ASP A 59 -2.83 -6.88 11.59
N GLU A 60 -2.26 -8.03 11.33
CA GLU A 60 -1.83 -8.41 9.98
C GLU A 60 -3.03 -8.54 9.06
N GLY A 61 -2.90 -8.14 7.80
CA GLY A 61 -4.05 -8.17 6.90
C GLY A 61 -3.73 -8.21 5.42
N ALA A 62 -4.75 -8.58 4.66
CA ALA A 62 -4.70 -8.51 3.22
C ALA A 62 -4.72 -7.05 2.75
N GLY A 63 -3.92 -6.76 1.75
CA GLY A 63 -3.84 -5.47 1.10
C GLY A 63 -3.81 -5.59 -0.42
N PHE A 64 -3.96 -4.46 -1.08
CA PHE A 64 -3.73 -4.36 -2.51
C PHE A 64 -2.83 -3.17 -2.81
N ALA A 65 -2.13 -3.24 -3.96
CA ALA A 65 -1.33 -2.13 -4.42
C ALA A 65 -1.43 -1.95 -5.93
N ILE A 66 -1.25 -0.70 -6.37
CA ILE A 66 -1.22 -0.30 -7.77
C ILE A 66 0.10 0.42 -8.01
N ALA A 67 0.84 0.00 -9.03
CA ALA A 67 1.99 0.72 -9.55
C ALA A 67 1.67 1.28 -10.93
N LEU A 68 1.92 2.58 -11.12
CA LEU A 68 1.97 3.22 -12.43
C LEU A 68 3.41 3.56 -12.71
N GLU A 69 3.91 3.09 -13.84
CA GLU A 69 5.32 3.19 -14.18
C GLU A 69 5.50 3.87 -15.54
N LEU A 70 6.45 4.79 -15.57
CA LEU A 70 6.88 5.50 -16.78
C LEU A 70 8.34 5.16 -17.03
N ARG A 71 8.65 4.63 -18.21
CA ARG A 71 10.01 4.31 -18.61
C ARG A 71 10.90 5.56 -18.59
N TYR A 72 12.12 5.42 -18.06
CA TYR A 72 13.05 6.53 -17.92
C TYR A 72 13.49 7.10 -19.28
N GLU A 73 13.93 6.18 -20.18
CA GLU A 73 14.35 6.52 -21.55
C GLU A 73 13.94 5.38 -22.50
N PRO A 74 13.75 5.65 -23.80
CA PRO A 74 13.52 4.61 -24.80
C PRO A 74 14.68 3.59 -24.80
N GLY A 75 14.35 2.30 -24.69
CA GLY A 75 15.35 1.22 -24.62
C GLY A 75 15.93 0.97 -23.23
N ASP A 76 15.55 1.77 -22.22
CA ASP A 76 15.91 1.55 -20.80
C ASP A 76 14.85 0.68 -20.12
N ASP A 77 15.25 -0.17 -19.20
CA ASP A 77 14.36 -0.99 -18.38
C ASP A 77 14.16 -0.41 -16.97
N ARG A 78 14.61 0.82 -16.74
CA ARG A 78 14.33 1.60 -15.52
C ARG A 78 13.04 2.38 -15.68
N PHE A 79 12.28 2.49 -14.57
CA PHE A 79 11.00 3.17 -14.54
C PHE A 79 10.92 4.16 -13.39
N TYR A 80 10.32 5.33 -13.63
CA TYR A 80 9.71 6.10 -12.56
C TYR A 80 8.45 5.36 -12.10
N GLN A 81 8.22 5.29 -10.81
CA GLN A 81 7.09 4.57 -10.24
C GLN A 81 6.26 5.49 -9.34
N LEU A 82 4.96 5.54 -9.58
CA LEU A 82 3.97 5.98 -8.62
C LEU A 82 3.37 4.73 -7.99
N TRP A 83 3.55 4.57 -6.70
CA TRP A 83 3.09 3.44 -5.91
C TRP A 83 1.96 3.86 -4.99
N TYR A 84 0.84 3.15 -5.04
CA TYR A 84 -0.24 3.26 -4.08
C TYR A 84 -0.50 1.89 -3.47
N SER A 85 -0.62 1.81 -2.13
CA SER A 85 -0.96 0.58 -1.44
C SER A 85 -1.92 0.89 -0.30
N ARG A 86 -2.91 0.00 -0.08
CA ARG A 86 -3.93 0.12 0.94
C ARG A 86 -4.13 -1.20 1.65
N GLN A 87 -4.26 -1.13 2.97
CA GLN A 87 -4.61 -2.24 3.84
C GLN A 87 -5.69 -1.79 4.83
N GLU A 88 -6.65 -2.66 5.07
CA GLU A 88 -7.57 -2.57 6.21
C GLU A 88 -7.01 -3.47 7.32
N SER A 89 -6.77 -2.90 8.49
CA SER A 89 -6.28 -3.56 9.68
C SER A 89 -7.25 -3.29 10.83
N ALA A 90 -7.10 -3.98 11.93
CA ALA A 90 -7.86 -3.69 13.13
C ALA A 90 -6.93 -3.56 14.33
N VAL A 91 -7.29 -2.73 15.26
CA VAL A 91 -6.65 -2.65 16.58
C VAL A 91 -7.65 -3.12 17.61
N GLU A 92 -7.31 -4.19 18.32
CA GLU A 92 -8.12 -4.69 19.42
C GLU A 92 -7.71 -3.99 20.71
N ASP A 93 -8.63 -3.22 21.28
CA ASP A 93 -8.53 -2.70 22.64
C ASP A 93 -9.42 -3.54 23.58
N ALA A 94 -9.11 -3.56 24.88
CA ALA A 94 -9.85 -4.31 25.90
C ALA A 94 -11.36 -4.04 25.93
N LEU A 95 -11.81 -2.93 25.34
CA LEU A 95 -13.21 -2.47 25.35
C LEU A 95 -13.86 -2.36 23.97
N ALA A 96 -13.07 -2.31 22.86
CA ALA A 96 -13.60 -2.18 21.51
C ALA A 96 -12.58 -2.56 20.45
N LYS A 97 -13.07 -3.00 19.29
CA LYS A 97 -12.28 -3.22 18.09
C LYS A 97 -12.54 -2.08 17.11
N TYR A 98 -11.46 -1.43 16.66
CA TYR A 98 -11.53 -0.34 15.69
C TYR A 98 -10.86 -0.75 14.39
N ASP A 99 -11.53 -0.47 13.27
CA ASP A 99 -10.93 -0.67 11.96
C ASP A 99 -9.99 0.52 11.67
N VAL A 100 -8.78 0.21 11.27
CA VAL A 100 -7.74 1.16 10.86
C VAL A 100 -7.40 0.91 9.42
N GLU A 101 -7.46 1.94 8.60
CA GLU A 101 -7.04 1.92 7.22
C GLU A 101 -5.68 2.59 7.08
N ILE A 102 -4.74 1.92 6.42
CA ILE A 102 -3.38 2.41 6.19
C ILE A 102 -3.15 2.47 4.68
N GLU A 103 -2.91 3.69 4.19
CA GLU A 103 -2.65 3.98 2.80
C GLU A 103 -1.23 4.54 2.62
N TYR A 104 -0.52 4.05 1.61
CA TYR A 104 0.78 4.58 1.18
C TYR A 104 0.66 5.17 -0.21
N LEU A 105 1.23 6.37 -0.40
CA LEU A 105 1.41 6.97 -1.71
C LEU A 105 2.86 7.42 -1.85
N HIS A 106 3.62 6.74 -2.71
CA HIS A 106 5.04 7.00 -2.90
C HIS A 106 5.35 7.29 -4.37
N LEU A 107 6.28 8.21 -4.57
CA LEU A 107 6.94 8.45 -5.85
C LEU A 107 8.37 7.93 -5.77
N GLY A 108 8.80 7.20 -6.77
CA GLY A 108 10.11 6.57 -6.76
C GLY A 108 10.50 5.98 -8.10
N GLY A 109 11.16 4.85 -8.07
CA GLY A 109 11.58 4.16 -9.28
C GLY A 109 11.81 2.67 -9.09
N THR A 110 11.84 1.97 -10.22
CA THR A 110 12.14 0.55 -10.34
C THR A 110 13.35 0.36 -11.25
N ILE A 111 14.28 -0.46 -10.82
CA ILE A 111 15.55 -0.74 -11.51
C ILE A 111 15.70 -2.26 -11.64
N PRO A 112 15.87 -2.82 -12.86
CA PRO A 112 16.16 -4.22 -13.04
C PRO A 112 17.57 -4.57 -12.52
N ILE A 113 17.74 -5.80 -12.06
CA ILE A 113 19.02 -6.32 -11.56
C ILE A 113 19.52 -7.37 -12.54
N GLY A 114 20.56 -7.02 -13.29
CA GLY A 114 21.08 -7.89 -14.35
C GLY A 114 20.10 -8.00 -15.54
N ASP A 115 20.42 -8.93 -16.45
CA ASP A 115 19.64 -9.18 -17.67
C ASP A 115 19.21 -10.66 -17.66
N HIS A 116 17.93 -10.93 -17.49
CA HIS A 116 17.39 -12.27 -17.30
C HIS A 116 16.08 -12.45 -18.06
N GLU A 117 16.11 -13.20 -19.13
CA GLU A 117 14.96 -13.41 -20.03
C GLU A 117 13.76 -14.13 -19.36
N ARG A 118 14.02 -15.06 -18.43
CA ARG A 118 12.95 -15.89 -17.84
C ARG A 118 12.32 -15.31 -16.59
N ALA A 119 13.11 -14.61 -15.79
CA ALA A 119 12.66 -14.04 -14.53
C ALA A 119 13.56 -12.86 -14.21
N GLN A 120 13.08 -11.65 -14.38
CA GLN A 120 13.82 -10.41 -14.21
C GLN A 120 13.72 -9.93 -12.77
N PRO A 121 14.78 -10.08 -11.95
CA PRO A 121 14.83 -9.45 -10.63
C PRO A 121 14.86 -7.94 -10.77
N TYR A 122 14.27 -7.25 -9.78
CA TYR A 122 14.29 -5.80 -9.73
C TYR A 122 14.34 -5.29 -8.29
N PHE A 123 14.84 -4.08 -8.15
CA PHE A 123 14.78 -3.28 -6.94
C PHE A 123 13.86 -2.09 -7.18
N ALA A 124 13.06 -1.71 -6.19
CA ALA A 124 12.28 -0.49 -6.22
C ALA A 124 12.43 0.27 -4.91
N ALA A 125 12.36 1.61 -5.00
CA ALA A 125 12.37 2.48 -3.85
C ALA A 125 11.49 3.69 -4.10
N GLY A 126 10.91 4.25 -3.03
CA GLY A 126 10.05 5.43 -3.14
C GLY A 126 9.95 6.19 -1.83
N LEU A 127 9.61 7.47 -1.95
CA LEU A 127 9.34 8.38 -0.85
C LEU A 127 7.97 9.01 -1.04
N GLY A 128 7.29 9.32 0.05
CA GLY A 128 5.96 9.91 -0.01
C GLY A 128 5.30 10.03 1.36
N GLY A 129 4.03 9.64 1.44
CA GLY A 129 3.25 9.72 2.66
C GLY A 129 2.47 8.46 2.98
N THR A 130 2.25 8.29 4.27
CA THR A 130 1.32 7.31 4.85
C THR A 130 0.15 8.06 5.44
N ARG A 131 -1.07 7.65 5.08
CA ARG A 131 -2.30 8.12 5.71
C ARG A 131 -2.85 7.03 6.60
N PHE A 132 -3.17 7.40 7.82
CA PHE A 132 -3.87 6.58 8.79
C PHE A 132 -5.29 7.13 8.96
N SER A 133 -6.29 6.28 8.78
CA SER A 133 -7.69 6.59 9.01
C SER A 133 -8.29 5.58 9.98
N SER A 134 -9.18 6.01 10.85
CA SER A 134 -9.86 5.13 11.81
C SER A 134 -11.37 5.25 11.69
N SER A 135 -12.06 4.14 11.90
CA SER A 135 -13.53 4.11 11.98
C SER A 135 -14.08 4.66 13.30
N GLU A 136 -13.21 5.06 14.24
CA GLU A 136 -13.65 5.63 15.53
C GLU A 136 -14.33 6.99 15.31
N PRO A 137 -15.57 7.20 15.87
CA PRO A 137 -16.27 8.46 15.74
C PRO A 137 -15.49 9.62 16.34
N GLY A 138 -15.17 10.64 15.52
CA GLY A 138 -14.42 11.82 15.92
C GLY A 138 -12.90 11.71 15.82
N ALA A 139 -12.37 10.57 15.41
CA ALA A 139 -10.97 10.43 15.02
C ALA A 139 -10.69 11.25 13.76
N LYS A 140 -9.51 11.85 13.69
CA LYS A 140 -9.05 12.60 12.51
C LYS A 140 -7.97 11.81 11.80
N ASP A 141 -8.06 11.79 10.48
CA ASP A 141 -7.02 11.23 9.64
C ASP A 141 -5.67 11.91 9.89
N LYS A 142 -4.62 11.14 9.85
CA LYS A 142 -3.25 11.62 10.01
C LYS A 142 -2.41 11.20 8.81
N THR A 143 -1.65 12.14 8.29
CA THR A 143 -0.67 11.86 7.23
C THR A 143 0.74 12.08 7.78
N ARG A 144 1.64 11.15 7.47
CA ARG A 144 3.03 11.16 7.89
C ARG A 144 3.94 10.93 6.70
N PHE A 145 5.16 11.45 6.76
CA PHE A 145 6.18 11.17 5.76
C PHE A 145 6.62 9.71 5.86
N SER A 146 6.81 9.08 4.71
CA SER A 146 7.25 7.69 4.66
C SER A 146 8.08 7.38 3.43
N GLY A 147 8.80 6.28 3.50
CA GLY A 147 9.55 5.71 2.40
C GLY A 147 9.34 4.22 2.30
N SER A 148 9.66 3.67 1.16
CA SER A 148 9.65 2.22 0.95
C SER A 148 10.82 1.76 0.11
N ILE A 149 11.21 0.51 0.36
CA ILE A 149 12.16 -0.25 -0.48
C ILE A 149 11.52 -1.59 -0.81
N ALA A 150 11.81 -2.11 -2.00
CA ALA A 150 11.28 -3.38 -2.43
C ALA A 150 12.28 -4.17 -3.26
N PHE A 151 12.18 -5.49 -3.13
CA PHE A 151 12.82 -6.45 -4.02
C PHE A 151 11.73 -7.31 -4.64
N GLY A 152 11.80 -7.49 -5.94
CA GLY A 152 10.82 -8.28 -6.67
C GLY A 152 11.45 -9.07 -7.80
N VAL A 153 10.60 -9.90 -8.40
CA VAL A 153 10.90 -10.61 -9.63
C VAL A 153 9.71 -10.48 -10.57
N ALA A 154 9.99 -10.15 -11.84
CA ALA A 154 9.01 -10.12 -12.91
C ALA A 154 9.24 -11.33 -13.81
N VAL A 155 8.21 -12.13 -14.00
CA VAL A 155 8.21 -13.32 -14.87
C VAL A 155 7.34 -13.01 -16.08
N PRO A 156 7.93 -12.89 -17.30
CA PRO A 156 7.18 -12.64 -18.52
C PRO A 156 6.12 -13.73 -18.75
N LEU A 157 4.88 -13.31 -19.03
CA LEU A 157 3.78 -14.19 -19.43
C LEU A 157 3.49 -14.09 -20.92
N ALA A 158 3.61 -12.89 -21.46
CA ALA A 158 3.38 -12.54 -22.85
C ALA A 158 4.22 -11.29 -23.17
N GLU A 159 4.23 -10.87 -24.41
CA GLU A 159 4.99 -9.70 -24.89
C GLU A 159 4.71 -8.43 -24.06
N HIS A 160 3.47 -8.25 -23.59
CA HIS A 160 3.01 -7.06 -22.89
C HIS A 160 2.57 -7.35 -21.46
N ALA A 161 2.76 -8.56 -20.95
CA ALA A 161 2.31 -8.96 -19.62
C ALA A 161 3.37 -9.73 -18.85
N ALA A 162 3.48 -9.44 -17.55
CA ALA A 162 4.38 -10.16 -16.65
C ALA A 162 3.69 -10.41 -15.29
N PHE A 163 3.95 -11.55 -14.70
CA PHE A 163 3.73 -11.77 -13.28
C PHE A 163 4.79 -11.06 -12.47
N ARG A 164 4.40 -10.43 -11.35
CA ARG A 164 5.31 -9.84 -10.39
C ARG A 164 5.12 -10.43 -9.01
N PHE A 165 6.23 -10.77 -8.38
CA PHE A 165 6.31 -11.10 -6.96
C PHE A 165 7.21 -10.08 -6.31
N GLU A 166 6.79 -9.49 -5.20
CA GLU A 166 7.50 -8.39 -4.54
C GLU A 166 7.42 -8.53 -3.02
N ALA A 167 8.54 -8.27 -2.34
CA ALA A 167 8.60 -8.01 -0.91
C ALA A 167 8.96 -6.53 -0.72
N ARG A 168 8.11 -5.78 -0.01
CA ARG A 168 8.26 -4.34 0.22
C ARG A 168 8.27 -4.03 1.70
N GLY A 169 9.25 -3.24 2.12
CA GLY A 169 9.32 -2.65 3.45
C GLY A 169 8.92 -1.19 3.41
N TYR A 170 8.18 -0.75 4.42
CA TYR A 170 7.77 0.63 4.63
C TYR A 170 8.34 1.15 5.93
N LEU A 171 8.79 2.40 5.92
CA LEU A 171 9.22 3.14 7.09
C LEU A 171 8.43 4.44 7.12
N THR A 172 7.59 4.61 8.14
CA THR A 172 6.81 5.84 8.37
C THR A 172 7.42 6.60 9.54
N ALA A 173 7.85 7.83 9.30
CA ALA A 173 8.37 8.70 10.34
C ALA A 173 7.20 9.21 11.20
N VAL A 174 7.33 9.07 12.52
CA VAL A 174 6.39 9.60 13.50
C VAL A 174 7.16 10.41 14.53
N ASP A 175 6.60 11.52 14.96
CA ASP A 175 7.21 12.29 16.04
C ASP A 175 6.93 11.58 17.37
N THR A 176 7.92 11.50 18.24
CA THR A 176 7.89 10.80 19.53
C THR A 176 6.77 11.26 20.47
N ASP A 177 6.15 12.41 20.22
CA ASP A 177 5.03 12.96 20.99
C ASP A 177 3.75 13.10 20.13
N SER A 178 3.71 12.45 18.96
CA SER A 178 2.56 12.54 18.04
C SER A 178 1.51 11.51 18.38
N ALA A 179 0.44 11.94 18.98
CA ALA A 179 -0.79 11.16 18.99
C ALA A 179 -1.28 10.89 17.55
N ILE A 180 -1.41 9.64 17.18
CA ILE A 180 -1.90 9.24 15.86
C ILE A 180 -3.41 9.38 15.80
N PHE A 181 -4.11 9.07 16.88
CA PHE A 181 -5.55 9.25 16.98
C PHE A 181 -5.93 10.03 18.24
N CYS A 182 -6.40 11.26 18.07
CA CYS A 182 -6.90 12.10 19.14
C CYS A 182 -8.37 12.41 18.92
N ARG A 183 -9.18 12.28 19.96
CA ARG A 183 -10.56 12.72 20.02
C ARG A 183 -10.67 13.99 20.88
N SER A 184 -11.38 14.99 20.39
CA SER A 184 -11.77 16.16 21.19
C SER A 184 -13.24 16.02 21.58
N ASP A 185 -13.51 15.90 22.88
CA ASP A 185 -14.86 15.93 23.43
C ASP A 185 -14.94 17.06 24.46
N ASN A 186 -15.86 18.02 24.22
CA ASN A 186 -16.13 19.17 25.12
C ASN A 186 -14.90 19.96 25.61
N GLY A 187 -13.88 20.15 24.75
CA GLY A 187 -12.71 20.96 25.09
C GLY A 187 -11.61 20.21 25.85
N THR A 188 -11.77 18.90 26.09
CA THR A 188 -10.73 18.03 26.62
C THR A 188 -10.33 17.08 25.51
N GLY A 189 -9.08 17.19 25.02
CA GLY A 189 -8.52 16.27 24.02
C GLY A 189 -7.99 15.02 24.72
N PHE A 190 -8.45 13.86 24.32
CA PHE A 190 -7.85 12.57 24.67
C PHE A 190 -7.17 12.00 23.43
N CYS A 191 -5.87 11.71 23.54
CA CYS A 191 -5.12 10.98 22.55
C CYS A 191 -4.99 9.55 23.06
N ARG A 192 -5.45 8.57 22.33
CA ARG A 192 -5.55 7.19 22.80
C ARG A 192 -4.45 6.30 22.23
N ILE A 193 -3.88 6.68 21.11
CA ILE A 193 -2.86 5.91 20.42
C ILE A 193 -1.73 6.85 20.03
N VAL A 194 -0.55 6.61 20.54
CA VAL A 194 0.71 7.28 20.22
C VAL A 194 1.62 6.31 19.47
N ALA A 195 2.54 6.83 18.71
CA ALA A 195 3.52 5.98 18.06
C ALA A 195 4.57 5.51 19.08
N SER A 196 4.82 4.22 19.10
CA SER A 196 5.93 3.63 19.84
C SER A 196 7.24 3.95 19.11
N GLY A 197 7.96 4.96 19.60
CA GLY A 197 9.22 5.39 18.99
C GLY A 197 9.07 6.41 17.86
N SER A 198 10.14 6.63 17.10
CA SER A 198 10.23 7.64 16.03
C SER A 198 9.83 7.12 14.65
N ALA A 199 9.48 5.85 14.49
CA ALA A 199 9.13 5.26 13.22
C ALA A 199 8.27 4.00 13.36
N ILE A 200 7.33 3.83 12.42
CA ILE A 200 6.56 2.60 12.22
C ILE A 200 7.15 1.84 11.04
N VAL A 201 7.46 0.55 11.25
CA VAL A 201 8.01 -0.33 10.22
C VAL A 201 6.98 -1.39 9.86
N GLN A 202 6.66 -1.53 8.57
CA GLN A 202 5.79 -2.58 8.05
C GLN A 202 6.48 -3.32 6.90
N ALA A 203 6.13 -4.58 6.73
CA ALA A 203 6.57 -5.42 5.62
C ALA A 203 5.38 -5.99 4.88
N GLU A 204 5.46 -6.05 3.56
CA GLU A 204 4.39 -6.54 2.69
C GLU A 204 4.96 -7.52 1.67
N VAL A 205 4.27 -8.64 1.46
CA VAL A 205 4.54 -9.57 0.37
C VAL A 205 3.40 -9.53 -0.62
N LEU A 206 3.74 -9.43 -1.89
CA LEU A 206 2.80 -9.10 -2.96
C LEU A 206 2.98 -10.04 -4.14
N ALA A 207 1.87 -10.38 -4.76
CA ALA A 207 1.82 -11.01 -6.07
C ALA A 207 0.90 -10.20 -6.99
N GLY A 208 1.26 -10.05 -8.25
CA GLY A 208 0.51 -9.20 -9.16
C GLY A 208 0.77 -9.45 -10.62
N VAL A 209 0.11 -8.65 -11.44
CA VAL A 209 0.26 -8.65 -12.89
C VAL A 209 0.60 -7.24 -13.34
N ALA A 210 1.66 -7.12 -14.14
CA ALA A 210 2.03 -5.90 -14.82
C ALA A 210 1.65 -5.99 -16.30
N ILE A 211 1.13 -4.89 -16.84
CA ILE A 211 0.77 -4.75 -18.25
C ILE A 211 1.51 -3.54 -18.82
N ARG A 212 2.22 -3.75 -19.92
CA ARG A 212 2.87 -2.70 -20.71
C ARG A 212 1.97 -2.34 -21.88
N PHE A 213 1.82 -1.06 -22.11
CA PHE A 213 0.96 -0.51 -23.17
C PHE A 213 1.77 -0.17 -24.43
#